data_b99dcbc1ca65fb4ed699c52d89cd94f6
#
_entry.id   b99dcbc1ca65fb4ed699c52d89cd94f6
#
_cell.length_a   1.000
_cell.length_b   1.000
_cell.length_c   1.000
_cell.angle_alpha   90.00
_cell.angle_beta   90.00
_cell.angle_gamma   90.00
#
_symmetry.space_group_name_H-M   'P 1'
#
loop_
_entity.id
_entity.type
_entity.pdbx_description
1 polymer ?
#
loop_
_entity_poly.entity_id
_entity_poly.type
_entity_poly.pdbx_seq_one_letter_code
_entity_poly.pdbx_strand_id
1 'polypeptide(L)'
;MVRVKPFAAIRPPKNIVTEVAAPPYDVLNSEEAQKMAGEKSLLHITKPEIDFNPILPDHDRRVYDKAVMNFKEWQKKGWLVQDNKPCYYVYAQTMDGRTQYGLVLCAHTDDYAEGKIKKHELTRKDKEDDRMIHVRIRNANIEPVFFAYKDNTELNSIIADVAAGNPEYDFIDENNFGHTFWPITKQNTIDRITDIFTDEIDAFYVADGHHRTAAAARVGAEKRAANPKHTGKEEYNYFMAVCFPESQLKILDYNRVVRDLNGLSSSELLKALEENFVVKEEGSKIYHPSHLHNFSMYLEGKWYSLEAKAGRYDDKDPIGVLDVTILSNLVLDKILGIKDLRTDKRIDFVGGIRGLEELSRRVDNGEMKVAFALYPVSMEQLIAIADSGNIMPPKTTWFEPKLRSGLAIHRLV
;
A
#
# COMPACT_ATOMS: atom_id res chain seq x y z
N MET A 1 -16.18 2.05 -17.91
CA MET A 1 -15.73 0.98 -17.03
C MET A 1 -14.21 0.81 -17.17
N VAL A 2 -13.57 0.08 -16.27
CA VAL A 2 -12.13 -0.16 -16.29
C VAL A 2 -11.75 -1.24 -17.31
N ARG A 3 -10.55 -1.16 -17.86
CA ARG A 3 -10.02 -2.12 -18.86
C ARG A 3 -9.00 -3.04 -18.19
N VAL A 4 -9.25 -4.33 -18.25
CA VAL A 4 -8.35 -5.35 -17.69
C VAL A 4 -8.05 -6.44 -18.70
N LYS A 5 -6.97 -7.18 -18.45
CA LYS A 5 -6.70 -8.41 -19.20
C LYS A 5 -5.97 -9.46 -18.36
N PRO A 6 -6.12 -10.76 -18.70
CA PRO A 6 -5.25 -11.80 -18.19
C PRO A 6 -3.84 -11.66 -18.77
N PHE A 7 -2.84 -12.25 -18.10
CA PHE A 7 -1.46 -12.24 -18.56
C PHE A 7 -0.74 -13.55 -18.24
N ALA A 8 0.29 -13.87 -19.01
CA ALA A 8 1.16 -15.01 -18.73
C ALA A 8 2.23 -14.56 -17.72
N ALA A 9 1.99 -14.77 -16.42
CA ALA A 9 2.90 -14.32 -15.38
C ALA A 9 4.26 -15.03 -15.45
N ILE A 10 5.31 -14.29 -15.13
CA ILE A 10 6.60 -14.87 -14.76
C ILE A 10 6.55 -15.08 -13.24
N ARG A 11 6.73 -16.32 -12.78
CA ARG A 11 6.57 -16.67 -11.37
C ARG A 11 7.46 -17.84 -10.94
N PRO A 12 7.73 -18.01 -9.64
CA PRO A 12 8.58 -19.11 -9.17
C PRO A 12 7.90 -20.47 -9.29
N PRO A 13 8.65 -21.54 -9.47
CA PRO A 13 8.16 -22.90 -9.23
C PRO A 13 7.64 -23.07 -7.80
N LYS A 14 6.62 -23.91 -7.62
CA LYS A 14 5.95 -24.13 -6.32
C LYS A 14 6.89 -24.43 -5.16
N ASN A 15 7.92 -25.23 -5.42
CA ASN A 15 8.87 -25.70 -4.41
C ASN A 15 9.83 -24.64 -3.88
N ILE A 16 9.91 -23.45 -4.50
CA ILE A 16 10.80 -22.35 -4.07
C ILE A 16 10.06 -21.03 -3.82
N VAL A 17 8.72 -21.01 -3.91
CA VAL A 17 7.95 -19.77 -3.78
C VAL A 17 8.23 -19.05 -2.47
N THR A 18 8.38 -19.76 -1.36
CA THR A 18 8.68 -19.20 -0.04
C THR A 18 10.06 -18.56 0.06
N GLU A 19 11.02 -19.04 -0.75
CA GLU A 19 12.37 -18.45 -0.81
C GLU A 19 12.35 -17.18 -1.69
N VAL A 20 11.48 -17.14 -2.71
CA VAL A 20 11.41 -16.03 -3.69
C VAL A 20 10.52 -14.90 -3.20
N ALA A 21 9.34 -15.22 -2.65
CA ALA A 21 8.38 -14.21 -2.23
C ALA A 21 8.96 -13.28 -1.15
N ALA A 22 8.89 -11.99 -1.40
CA ALA A 22 9.49 -10.98 -0.54
C ALA A 22 8.51 -9.85 -0.21
N PRO A 23 8.69 -9.13 0.91
CA PRO A 23 7.92 -7.92 1.17
C PRO A 23 8.20 -6.85 0.09
N PRO A 24 7.30 -5.87 -0.08
CA PRO A 24 7.52 -4.79 -1.03
C PRO A 24 8.76 -3.95 -0.65
N TYR A 25 9.39 -3.34 -1.64
CA TYR A 25 10.67 -2.64 -1.51
C TYR A 25 10.67 -1.49 -0.49
N ASP A 26 9.52 -0.88 -0.24
CA ASP A 26 9.33 0.35 0.53
C ASP A 26 9.04 0.12 2.03
N VAL A 27 8.91 -1.13 2.46
CA VAL A 27 8.70 -1.47 3.88
C VAL A 27 9.98 -1.81 4.63
N LEU A 28 11.11 -1.95 3.92
CA LEU A 28 12.41 -2.27 4.48
C LEU A 28 13.47 -1.24 4.04
N ASN A 29 14.34 -0.83 4.94
CA ASN A 29 15.57 -0.17 4.54
C ASN A 29 16.57 -1.18 3.94
N SER A 30 17.67 -0.69 3.34
CA SER A 30 18.60 -1.57 2.61
C SER A 30 19.39 -2.51 3.52
N GLU A 31 19.70 -2.12 4.76
CA GLU A 31 20.37 -2.97 5.74
C GLU A 31 19.44 -4.08 6.25
N GLU A 32 18.18 -3.78 6.50
CA GLU A 32 17.16 -4.76 6.87
C GLU A 32 16.94 -5.76 5.73
N ALA A 33 16.81 -5.25 4.51
CA ALA A 33 16.65 -6.07 3.32
C ALA A 33 17.87 -7.01 3.10
N GLN A 34 19.10 -6.52 3.29
CA GLN A 34 20.30 -7.32 3.16
C GLN A 34 20.36 -8.46 4.19
N LYS A 35 19.94 -8.20 5.43
CA LYS A 35 19.87 -9.20 6.51
C LYS A 35 18.79 -10.27 6.27
N MET A 36 17.67 -9.86 5.68
CA MET A 36 16.52 -10.72 5.42
C MET A 36 16.69 -11.58 4.16
N ALA A 37 17.37 -11.06 3.13
CA ALA A 37 17.43 -11.68 1.81
C ALA A 37 18.22 -13.00 1.82
N GLY A 38 17.52 -14.12 1.63
CA GLY A 38 18.15 -15.37 1.23
C GLY A 38 18.53 -15.34 -0.25
N GLU A 39 19.34 -16.34 -0.71
CA GLU A 39 19.89 -16.40 -2.07
C GLU A 39 18.86 -16.17 -3.20
N LYS A 40 17.65 -16.66 -3.01
CA LYS A 40 16.56 -16.55 -4.01
C LYS A 40 15.52 -15.49 -3.66
N SER A 41 15.78 -14.61 -2.67
CA SER A 41 14.84 -13.58 -2.29
C SER A 41 14.66 -12.54 -3.41
N LEU A 42 13.42 -12.23 -3.77
CA LEU A 42 13.14 -11.20 -4.79
C LEU A 42 13.73 -9.83 -4.43
N LEU A 43 14.11 -9.60 -3.18
CA LEU A 43 14.81 -8.38 -2.76
C LEU A 43 16.08 -8.12 -3.58
N HIS A 44 16.77 -9.14 -4.07
CA HIS A 44 17.89 -8.98 -5.00
C HIS A 44 17.51 -8.35 -6.36
N ILE A 45 16.21 -8.32 -6.68
CA ILE A 45 15.68 -7.68 -7.90
C ILE A 45 15.00 -6.35 -7.57
N THR A 46 14.31 -6.24 -6.43
CA THR A 46 13.55 -5.04 -6.05
C THR A 46 14.38 -4.02 -5.29
N LYS A 47 15.41 -4.49 -4.56
CA LYS A 47 16.40 -3.69 -3.79
C LYS A 47 17.84 -4.17 -4.09
N PRO A 48 18.29 -4.14 -5.35
CA PRO A 48 19.55 -4.75 -5.77
C PRO A 48 20.80 -4.07 -5.19
N GLU A 49 20.69 -2.93 -4.53
CA GLU A 49 21.76 -2.28 -3.78
C GLU A 49 22.32 -3.19 -2.66
N ILE A 50 21.51 -4.15 -2.16
CA ILE A 50 21.93 -5.11 -1.13
C ILE A 50 23.00 -6.12 -1.60
N ASP A 51 23.19 -6.26 -2.91
CA ASP A 51 24.19 -7.16 -3.52
C ASP A 51 25.60 -6.55 -3.50
N PHE A 52 25.74 -5.34 -3.02
CA PHE A 52 27.04 -4.64 -2.97
C PHE A 52 27.59 -4.56 -1.54
N ASN A 53 28.89 -4.61 -1.41
CA ASN A 53 29.59 -4.39 -0.14
C ASN A 53 30.70 -3.34 -0.34
N PRO A 54 30.58 -2.13 0.24
CA PRO A 54 29.43 -1.66 1.02
C PRO A 54 28.17 -1.49 0.17
N ILE A 55 26.99 -1.47 0.82
CA ILE A 55 25.70 -1.19 0.18
C ILE A 55 25.80 0.13 -0.58
N LEU A 56 25.38 0.14 -1.85
CA LEU A 56 25.38 1.34 -2.67
C LEU A 56 24.10 2.18 -2.44
N PRO A 57 24.14 3.49 -2.73
CA PRO A 57 22.95 4.29 -2.81
C PRO A 57 21.95 3.71 -3.82
N ASP A 58 20.66 3.68 -3.49
CA ASP A 58 19.59 3.07 -4.28
C ASP A 58 19.46 3.63 -5.71
N HIS A 59 19.91 4.86 -5.95
CA HIS A 59 19.92 5.53 -7.27
C HIS A 59 21.25 5.39 -8.04
N ASP A 60 22.22 4.61 -7.56
CA ASP A 60 23.46 4.36 -8.30
C ASP A 60 23.16 3.52 -9.55
N ARG A 61 23.74 3.90 -10.70
CA ARG A 61 23.52 3.22 -11.98
C ARG A 61 23.79 1.71 -11.90
N ARG A 62 24.83 1.31 -11.14
CA ARG A 62 25.19 -0.10 -10.95
C ARG A 62 24.08 -0.92 -10.29
N VAL A 63 23.27 -0.28 -9.42
CA VAL A 63 22.11 -0.89 -8.76
C VAL A 63 21.06 -1.25 -9.81
N TYR A 64 20.77 -0.35 -10.71
CA TYR A 64 19.82 -0.60 -11.80
C TYR A 64 20.31 -1.72 -12.75
N ASP A 65 21.59 -1.69 -13.16
CA ASP A 65 22.18 -2.72 -14.01
C ASP A 65 22.13 -4.10 -13.32
N LYS A 66 22.37 -4.14 -12.00
CA LYS A 66 22.30 -5.36 -11.19
C LYS A 66 20.86 -5.93 -11.15
N ALA A 67 19.84 -5.10 -11.02
CA ALA A 67 18.45 -5.54 -11.09
C ALA A 67 18.12 -6.27 -12.40
N VAL A 68 18.58 -5.72 -13.53
CA VAL A 68 18.37 -6.33 -14.85
C VAL A 68 19.13 -7.66 -14.96
N MET A 69 20.37 -7.69 -14.47
CA MET A 69 21.20 -8.90 -14.49
C MET A 69 20.55 -10.01 -13.67
N ASN A 70 20.17 -9.72 -12.43
CA ASN A 70 19.52 -10.70 -11.55
C ASN A 70 18.21 -11.22 -12.16
N PHE A 71 17.36 -10.35 -12.70
CA PHE A 71 16.10 -10.76 -13.30
C PHE A 71 16.30 -11.71 -14.50
N LYS A 72 17.31 -11.45 -15.36
CA LYS A 72 17.66 -12.33 -16.49
C LYS A 72 18.26 -13.65 -16.03
N GLU A 73 19.16 -13.60 -15.05
CA GLU A 73 19.84 -14.78 -14.52
C GLU A 73 18.84 -15.74 -13.85
N TRP A 74 17.91 -15.21 -13.08
CA TRP A 74 16.90 -16.03 -12.40
C TRP A 74 15.98 -16.76 -13.37
N GLN A 75 15.65 -16.15 -14.51
CA GLN A 75 14.91 -16.83 -15.57
C GLN A 75 15.76 -17.95 -16.20
N LYS A 76 17.07 -17.74 -16.41
CA LYS A 76 17.98 -18.78 -16.91
C LYS A 76 18.15 -19.93 -15.93
N LYS A 77 18.17 -19.65 -14.62
CA LYS A 77 18.27 -20.66 -13.55
C LYS A 77 16.94 -21.42 -13.33
N GLY A 78 15.84 -21.00 -13.94
CA GLY A 78 14.51 -21.56 -13.71
C GLY A 78 13.91 -21.20 -12.35
N TRP A 79 14.44 -20.17 -11.68
CA TRP A 79 13.86 -19.65 -10.43
C TRP A 79 12.63 -18.78 -10.71
N LEU A 80 12.54 -18.25 -11.91
CA LEU A 80 11.38 -17.54 -12.44
C LEU A 80 11.05 -18.14 -13.80
N VAL A 81 9.82 -18.63 -13.96
CA VAL A 81 9.33 -19.31 -15.18
C VAL A 81 8.06 -18.61 -15.65
N GLN A 82 7.96 -18.36 -16.95
CA GLN A 82 6.78 -17.77 -17.54
C GLN A 82 5.69 -18.83 -17.77
N ASP A 83 4.46 -18.51 -17.38
CA ASP A 83 3.28 -19.35 -17.67
C ASP A 83 3.05 -19.47 -19.19
N ASN A 84 2.54 -20.62 -19.63
CA ASN A 84 2.37 -20.89 -21.05
C ASN A 84 1.16 -20.15 -21.68
N LYS A 85 0.21 -19.70 -20.86
CA LYS A 85 -1.03 -19.04 -21.31
C LYS A 85 -1.38 -17.87 -20.38
N PRO A 86 -2.02 -16.82 -20.92
CA PRO A 86 -2.57 -15.76 -20.09
C PRO A 86 -3.64 -16.29 -19.14
N CYS A 87 -3.53 -15.90 -17.86
CA CYS A 87 -4.46 -16.23 -16.78
C CYS A 87 -4.78 -14.99 -15.95
N TYR A 88 -5.90 -15.03 -15.23
CA TYR A 88 -6.07 -14.30 -13.98
C TYR A 88 -5.64 -15.20 -12.83
N TYR A 89 -5.39 -14.61 -11.67
CA TYR A 89 -5.05 -15.40 -10.49
C TYR A 89 -5.85 -14.88 -9.30
N VAL A 90 -6.33 -15.78 -8.45
CA VAL A 90 -6.83 -15.40 -7.12
C VAL A 90 -5.64 -15.39 -6.18
N TYR A 91 -5.52 -14.33 -5.40
CA TYR A 91 -4.53 -14.21 -4.33
C TYR A 91 -5.22 -13.90 -3.02
N ALA A 92 -5.11 -14.81 -2.06
CA ALA A 92 -5.63 -14.63 -0.72
C ALA A 92 -4.52 -14.33 0.28
N GLN A 93 -4.83 -13.43 1.21
CA GLN A 93 -3.97 -13.07 2.32
C GLN A 93 -4.71 -13.24 3.63
N THR A 94 -4.11 -13.95 4.58
CA THR A 94 -4.69 -14.21 5.92
C THR A 94 -3.85 -13.55 6.99
N MET A 95 -4.48 -12.70 7.81
CA MET A 95 -3.87 -12.04 8.97
C MET A 95 -4.87 -12.06 10.13
N ASP A 96 -4.44 -12.48 11.31
CA ASP A 96 -5.25 -12.51 12.53
C ASP A 96 -6.60 -13.25 12.36
N GLY A 97 -6.59 -14.37 11.62
CA GLY A 97 -7.78 -15.17 11.35
C GLY A 97 -8.74 -14.60 10.29
N ARG A 98 -8.43 -13.43 9.71
CA ARG A 98 -9.20 -12.80 8.63
C ARG A 98 -8.49 -13.02 7.30
N THR A 99 -9.23 -13.51 6.30
CA THR A 99 -8.73 -13.70 4.94
C THR A 99 -9.40 -12.71 3.99
N GLN A 100 -8.60 -12.08 3.14
CA GLN A 100 -9.05 -11.23 2.03
C GLN A 100 -8.63 -11.86 0.70
N TYR A 101 -9.53 -11.85 -0.29
CA TYR A 101 -9.32 -12.46 -1.60
C TYR A 101 -9.30 -11.39 -2.68
N GLY A 102 -8.23 -11.35 -3.45
CA GLY A 102 -8.07 -10.42 -4.57
C GLY A 102 -7.80 -11.14 -5.89
N LEU A 103 -8.01 -10.43 -6.99
CA LEU A 103 -7.66 -10.86 -8.33
C LEU A 103 -6.36 -10.19 -8.79
N VAL A 104 -5.39 -10.99 -9.20
CA VAL A 104 -4.19 -10.53 -9.89
C VAL A 104 -4.51 -10.45 -11.37
N LEU A 105 -4.34 -9.26 -11.94
CA LEU A 105 -4.69 -8.92 -13.30
C LEU A 105 -3.75 -7.83 -13.85
N CYS A 106 -3.89 -7.51 -15.13
CA CYS A 106 -3.27 -6.33 -15.72
C CYS A 106 -4.33 -5.27 -16.01
N ALA A 107 -4.16 -4.08 -15.41
CA ALA A 107 -5.00 -2.90 -15.60
C ALA A 107 -4.42 -2.00 -16.70
N HIS A 108 -5.27 -1.35 -17.48
CA HIS A 108 -4.84 -0.50 -18.59
C HIS A 108 -4.24 0.82 -18.13
N THR A 109 -3.11 1.23 -18.69
CA THR A 109 -2.38 2.43 -18.30
C THR A 109 -3.18 3.72 -18.50
N ASP A 110 -4.01 3.79 -19.55
CA ASP A 110 -4.82 4.97 -19.83
C ASP A 110 -5.95 5.19 -18.82
N ASP A 111 -6.41 4.13 -18.15
CA ASP A 111 -7.43 4.26 -17.11
C ASP A 111 -6.96 5.14 -15.94
N TYR A 112 -5.63 5.24 -15.72
CA TYR A 112 -5.06 6.18 -14.77
C TYR A 112 -5.17 7.63 -15.27
N ALA A 113 -4.87 7.89 -16.52
CA ALA A 113 -4.97 9.23 -17.13
C ALA A 113 -6.44 9.66 -17.31
N GLU A 114 -7.34 8.70 -17.61
CA GLU A 114 -8.78 8.92 -17.75
C GLU A 114 -9.53 9.06 -16.42
N GLY A 115 -8.83 8.91 -15.27
CA GLY A 115 -9.43 9.02 -13.94
C GLY A 115 -10.30 7.84 -13.52
N LYS A 116 -10.20 6.70 -14.21
CA LYS A 116 -10.86 5.44 -13.82
C LYS A 116 -10.07 4.69 -12.75
N ILE A 117 -8.76 4.91 -12.68
CA ILE A 117 -7.92 4.52 -11.54
C ILE A 117 -7.77 5.76 -10.66
N LYS A 118 -8.53 5.79 -9.57
CA LYS A 118 -8.68 6.93 -8.68
C LYS A 118 -7.65 6.88 -7.56
N LYS A 119 -7.06 8.04 -7.29
CA LYS A 119 -6.04 8.23 -6.26
C LYS A 119 -6.57 9.10 -5.13
N HIS A 120 -6.06 8.88 -3.93
CA HIS A 120 -6.35 9.70 -2.76
C HIS A 120 -5.08 10.31 -2.14
N GLU A 121 -3.91 10.08 -2.74
CA GLU A 121 -2.61 10.60 -2.29
C GLU A 121 -1.79 11.11 -3.49
N LEU A 122 -1.03 12.19 -3.26
CA LEU A 122 -0.10 12.73 -4.25
C LEU A 122 1.21 11.93 -4.25
N THR A 123 1.73 11.67 -5.44
CA THR A 123 3.04 11.06 -5.61
C THR A 123 4.17 12.10 -5.48
N ARG A 124 5.32 11.64 -4.98
CA ARG A 124 6.57 12.41 -4.99
C ARG A 124 7.31 12.12 -6.29
N LYS A 125 7.73 13.18 -6.98
CA LYS A 125 8.38 13.08 -8.30
C LYS A 125 9.67 12.23 -8.27
N ASP A 126 10.50 12.40 -7.25
CA ASP A 126 11.75 11.64 -7.07
C ASP A 126 11.50 10.13 -6.99
N LYS A 127 10.49 9.72 -6.20
CA LYS A 127 10.12 8.31 -6.06
C LYS A 127 9.45 7.74 -7.30
N GLU A 128 8.63 8.54 -7.98
CA GLU A 128 8.00 8.15 -9.23
C GLU A 128 9.03 7.94 -10.35
N ASP A 129 9.97 8.89 -10.50
CA ASP A 129 11.05 8.81 -11.50
C ASP A 129 11.94 7.58 -11.28
N ASP A 130 12.27 7.26 -10.03
CA ASP A 130 13.02 6.05 -9.66
C ASP A 130 12.28 4.77 -10.08
N ARG A 131 11.00 4.66 -9.74
CA ARG A 131 10.19 3.50 -10.14
C ARG A 131 10.03 3.39 -11.66
N MET A 132 9.94 4.52 -12.37
CA MET A 132 9.95 4.51 -13.83
C MET A 132 11.23 3.91 -14.41
N ILE A 133 12.41 4.29 -13.88
CA ILE A 133 13.68 3.71 -14.30
C ILE A 133 13.64 2.20 -14.12
N HIS A 134 13.24 1.71 -12.95
CA HIS A 134 13.15 0.29 -12.64
C HIS A 134 12.22 -0.48 -13.61
N VAL A 135 11.02 0.04 -13.88
CA VAL A 135 10.08 -0.59 -14.83
C VAL A 135 10.64 -0.58 -16.25
N ARG A 136 11.22 0.55 -16.68
CA ARG A 136 11.74 0.76 -18.04
C ARG A 136 12.89 -0.20 -18.35
N ILE A 137 13.89 -0.31 -17.47
CA ILE A 137 15.11 -1.10 -17.74
C ILE A 137 14.87 -2.61 -17.64
N ARG A 138 14.01 -3.04 -16.72
CA ARG A 138 13.65 -4.47 -16.57
C ARG A 138 12.61 -4.90 -17.59
N ASN A 139 11.91 -3.92 -18.17
CA ASN A 139 10.82 -4.15 -19.12
C ASN A 139 9.72 -5.05 -18.52
N ALA A 140 9.47 -4.86 -17.21
CA ALA A 140 8.51 -5.65 -16.43
C ALA A 140 7.99 -4.89 -15.21
N ASN A 141 6.76 -5.20 -14.81
CA ASN A 141 6.23 -4.86 -13.50
C ASN A 141 6.58 -6.00 -12.55
N ILE A 142 7.57 -5.80 -11.69
CA ILE A 142 8.05 -6.82 -10.74
C ILE A 142 7.16 -6.89 -9.52
N GLU A 143 6.65 -5.74 -9.07
CA GLU A 143 5.81 -5.60 -7.88
C GLU A 143 4.41 -5.17 -8.28
N PRO A 144 3.36 -5.80 -7.74
CA PRO A 144 1.99 -5.43 -8.03
C PRO A 144 1.64 -4.08 -7.39
N VAL A 145 0.65 -3.39 -7.93
CA VAL A 145 -0.07 -2.33 -7.23
C VAL A 145 -1.30 -2.92 -6.54
N PHE A 146 -1.76 -2.27 -5.50
CA PHE A 146 -2.90 -2.71 -4.69
C PHE A 146 -4.10 -1.81 -4.95
N PHE A 147 -5.16 -2.38 -5.54
CA PHE A 147 -6.39 -1.66 -5.83
C PHE A 147 -7.57 -2.21 -5.05
N ALA A 148 -8.52 -1.34 -4.75
CA ALA A 148 -9.87 -1.70 -4.36
C ALA A 148 -10.84 -1.46 -5.53
N TYR A 149 -11.97 -2.16 -5.53
CA TYR A 149 -13.12 -1.89 -6.39
C TYR A 149 -14.42 -2.08 -5.60
N LYS A 150 -15.52 -1.45 -6.02
CA LYS A 150 -16.83 -1.61 -5.40
C LYS A 150 -17.35 -3.02 -5.64
N ASP A 151 -17.88 -3.64 -4.61
CA ASP A 151 -18.31 -5.04 -4.64
C ASP A 151 -19.17 -5.39 -5.85
N ASN A 152 -18.88 -6.54 -6.46
CA ASN A 152 -19.69 -7.18 -7.47
C ASN A 152 -19.96 -8.62 -7.03
N THR A 153 -21.24 -8.98 -6.85
CA THR A 153 -21.65 -10.25 -6.28
C THR A 153 -21.23 -11.44 -7.14
N GLU A 154 -21.30 -11.33 -8.46
CA GLU A 154 -20.92 -12.41 -9.37
C GLU A 154 -19.41 -12.62 -9.35
N LEU A 155 -18.62 -11.54 -9.39
CA LEU A 155 -17.17 -11.63 -9.31
C LEU A 155 -16.72 -12.24 -7.98
N ASN A 156 -17.35 -11.86 -6.87
CA ASN A 156 -17.08 -12.42 -5.55
C ASN A 156 -17.39 -13.93 -5.52
N SER A 157 -18.48 -14.37 -6.18
CA SER A 157 -18.82 -15.80 -6.31
C SER A 157 -17.77 -16.55 -7.13
N ILE A 158 -17.35 -16.01 -8.27
CA ILE A 158 -16.30 -16.62 -9.10
C ILE A 158 -15.00 -16.78 -8.32
N ILE A 159 -14.59 -15.75 -7.56
CA ILE A 159 -13.39 -15.81 -6.72
C ILE A 159 -13.51 -16.90 -5.65
N ALA A 160 -14.66 -16.99 -4.98
CA ALA A 160 -14.93 -18.02 -3.97
C ALA A 160 -14.89 -19.44 -4.54
N ASP A 161 -15.48 -19.65 -5.72
CA ASP A 161 -15.47 -20.95 -6.41
C ASP A 161 -14.03 -21.39 -6.79
N VAL A 162 -13.20 -20.44 -7.23
CA VAL A 162 -11.78 -20.72 -7.54
C VAL A 162 -11.01 -21.04 -6.26
N ALA A 163 -11.22 -20.28 -5.20
CA ALA A 163 -10.54 -20.45 -3.92
C ALA A 163 -10.94 -21.74 -3.18
N ALA A 164 -12.08 -22.35 -3.51
CA ALA A 164 -12.47 -23.66 -3.01
C ALA A 164 -11.65 -24.83 -3.62
N GLY A 165 -10.89 -24.57 -4.68
CA GLY A 165 -10.01 -25.54 -5.34
C GLY A 165 -8.63 -25.65 -4.68
N ASN A 166 -7.80 -26.56 -5.21
CA ASN A 166 -6.43 -26.73 -4.74
C ASN A 166 -5.55 -25.55 -5.18
N PRO A 167 -4.82 -24.90 -4.24
CA PRO A 167 -3.95 -23.81 -4.58
C PRO A 167 -2.64 -24.24 -5.26
N GLU A 168 -2.15 -23.37 -6.12
CA GLU A 168 -0.78 -23.48 -6.63
C GLU A 168 0.25 -23.17 -5.55
N TYR A 169 0.05 -22.08 -4.81
CA TYR A 169 0.87 -21.73 -3.65
C TYR A 169 0.01 -21.66 -2.39
N ASP A 170 0.58 -22.12 -1.28
CA ASP A 170 0.00 -21.99 0.05
C ASP A 170 1.14 -22.01 1.07
N PHE A 171 1.40 -20.86 1.72
CA PHE A 171 2.49 -20.72 2.67
C PHE A 171 2.23 -19.60 3.68
N ILE A 172 3.00 -19.64 4.76
CA ILE A 172 3.01 -18.62 5.80
C ILE A 172 4.34 -17.86 5.72
N ASP A 173 4.29 -16.54 5.82
CA ASP A 173 5.47 -15.68 5.79
C ASP A 173 6.12 -15.48 7.17
N GLU A 174 7.21 -14.70 7.22
CA GLU A 174 7.98 -14.38 8.43
C GLU A 174 7.19 -13.57 9.48
N ASN A 175 6.08 -12.93 9.09
CA ASN A 175 5.18 -12.21 9.99
C ASN A 175 3.98 -13.06 10.43
N ASN A 176 4.00 -14.35 10.11
CA ASN A 176 2.92 -15.29 10.36
C ASN A 176 1.64 -14.96 9.59
N PHE A 177 1.76 -14.32 8.41
CA PHE A 177 0.64 -14.10 7.50
C PHE A 177 0.55 -15.21 6.46
N GLY A 178 -0.67 -15.66 6.18
CA GLY A 178 -0.95 -16.67 5.16
C GLY A 178 -1.03 -16.06 3.77
N HIS A 179 -0.47 -16.77 2.77
CA HIS A 179 -0.50 -16.40 1.36
C HIS A 179 -0.91 -17.61 0.54
N THR A 180 -2.05 -17.50 -0.15
CA THR A 180 -2.57 -18.58 -0.98
C THR A 180 -2.87 -18.07 -2.39
N PHE A 181 -2.57 -18.86 -3.43
CA PHE A 181 -2.58 -18.40 -4.81
C PHE A 181 -3.12 -19.45 -5.77
N TRP A 182 -4.08 -19.08 -6.63
CA TRP A 182 -4.73 -19.99 -7.60
C TRP A 182 -4.73 -19.38 -9.00
N PRO A 183 -4.16 -20.05 -10.02
CA PRO A 183 -4.32 -19.63 -11.40
C PRO A 183 -5.72 -19.97 -11.93
N ILE A 184 -6.34 -19.04 -12.63
CA ILE A 184 -7.61 -19.20 -13.33
C ILE A 184 -7.32 -19.53 -14.78
N THR A 185 -7.46 -20.81 -15.17
CA THR A 185 -7.06 -21.30 -16.49
C THR A 185 -8.24 -21.62 -17.42
N LYS A 186 -9.48 -21.65 -16.90
CA LYS A 186 -10.69 -21.92 -17.69
C LYS A 186 -11.08 -20.69 -18.50
N GLN A 187 -11.12 -20.82 -19.82
CA GLN A 187 -11.36 -19.69 -20.73
C GLN A 187 -12.67 -18.96 -20.45
N ASN A 188 -13.79 -19.69 -20.28
CA ASN A 188 -15.08 -19.05 -19.99
C ASN A 188 -15.06 -18.22 -18.69
N THR A 189 -14.31 -18.67 -17.68
CA THR A 189 -14.14 -17.90 -16.43
C THR A 189 -13.32 -16.66 -16.67
N ILE A 190 -12.24 -16.76 -17.47
CA ILE A 190 -11.40 -15.62 -17.86
C ILE A 190 -12.23 -14.59 -18.63
N ASP A 191 -12.99 -15.03 -19.63
CA ASP A 191 -13.83 -14.16 -20.44
C ASP A 191 -14.87 -13.45 -19.58
N ARG A 192 -15.56 -14.21 -18.69
CA ARG A 192 -16.58 -13.61 -17.80
C ARG A 192 -15.98 -12.58 -16.82
N ILE A 193 -14.82 -12.85 -16.23
CA ILE A 193 -14.13 -11.87 -15.37
C ILE A 193 -13.82 -10.61 -16.17
N THR A 194 -13.31 -10.75 -17.40
CA THR A 194 -13.01 -9.61 -18.28
C THR A 194 -14.27 -8.79 -18.56
N ASP A 195 -15.38 -9.45 -18.91
CA ASP A 195 -16.66 -8.79 -19.20
C ASP A 195 -17.18 -8.02 -17.97
N ILE A 196 -17.15 -8.63 -16.77
CA ILE A 196 -17.56 -7.94 -15.54
C ILE A 196 -16.77 -6.65 -15.32
N PHE A 197 -15.44 -6.67 -15.45
CA PHE A 197 -14.65 -5.44 -15.28
C PHE A 197 -14.93 -4.40 -16.36
N THR A 198 -15.09 -4.83 -17.62
CA THR A 198 -15.33 -3.91 -18.73
C THR A 198 -16.72 -3.33 -18.81
N ASP A 199 -17.71 -4.01 -18.21
CA ASP A 199 -19.13 -3.63 -18.34
C ASP A 199 -19.76 -3.16 -17.03
N GLU A 200 -19.22 -3.58 -15.87
CA GLU A 200 -19.87 -3.41 -14.58
C GLU A 200 -19.01 -2.68 -13.52
N ILE A 201 -17.67 -2.66 -13.64
CA ILE A 201 -16.79 -2.00 -12.67
C ILE A 201 -16.35 -0.62 -13.18
N ASP A 202 -16.86 0.43 -12.56
CA ASP A 202 -16.63 1.82 -12.98
C ASP A 202 -15.20 2.31 -12.76
N ALA A 203 -14.60 1.94 -11.61
CA ALA A 203 -13.34 2.47 -11.19
C ALA A 203 -12.54 1.50 -10.31
N PHE A 204 -11.22 1.65 -10.36
CA PHE A 204 -10.31 1.18 -9.32
C PHE A 204 -9.92 2.32 -8.39
N TYR A 205 -9.66 1.99 -7.13
CA TYR A 205 -9.18 2.91 -6.10
C TYR A 205 -7.81 2.43 -5.63
N VAL A 206 -6.80 3.28 -5.74
CA VAL A 206 -5.45 2.91 -5.30
C VAL A 206 -5.45 2.77 -3.77
N ALA A 207 -5.29 1.56 -3.27
CA ALA A 207 -5.14 1.29 -1.84
C ALA A 207 -3.67 1.47 -1.41
N ASP A 208 -2.73 0.88 -2.19
CA ASP A 208 -1.29 1.04 -1.99
C ASP A 208 -0.53 1.02 -3.33
N GLY A 209 0.62 1.68 -3.38
CA GLY A 209 1.46 1.74 -4.57
C GLY A 209 1.15 2.90 -5.51
N HIS A 210 0.77 4.07 -5.01
CA HIS A 210 0.54 5.29 -5.81
C HIS A 210 1.71 5.61 -6.73
N HIS A 211 2.96 5.54 -6.24
CA HIS A 211 4.16 5.78 -7.05
C HIS A 211 4.35 4.72 -8.14
N ARG A 212 4.09 3.43 -7.83
CA ARG A 212 4.16 2.31 -8.79
C ARG A 212 3.11 2.47 -9.89
N THR A 213 1.89 2.87 -9.53
CA THR A 213 0.79 3.12 -10.48
C THR A 213 1.13 4.25 -11.44
N ALA A 214 1.56 5.40 -10.91
CA ALA A 214 1.95 6.55 -11.73
C ALA A 214 3.14 6.23 -12.66
N ALA A 215 4.17 5.56 -12.13
CA ALA A 215 5.34 5.13 -12.90
C ALA A 215 4.96 4.17 -14.04
N ALA A 216 4.11 3.18 -13.78
CA ALA A 216 3.66 2.23 -14.81
C ALA A 216 2.87 2.93 -15.93
N ALA A 217 1.96 3.84 -15.58
CA ALA A 217 1.19 4.62 -16.55
C ALA A 217 2.10 5.49 -17.43
N ARG A 218 3.10 6.17 -16.85
CA ARG A 218 4.06 7.00 -17.59
C ARG A 218 4.96 6.17 -18.50
N VAL A 219 5.48 5.03 -18.04
CA VAL A 219 6.30 4.14 -18.86
C VAL A 219 5.48 3.56 -20.02
N GLY A 220 4.22 3.21 -19.81
CA GLY A 220 3.31 2.79 -20.89
C GLY A 220 3.15 3.87 -21.97
N ALA A 221 2.90 5.11 -21.55
CA ALA A 221 2.79 6.25 -22.46
C ALA A 221 4.10 6.51 -23.23
N GLU A 222 5.27 6.46 -22.57
CA GLU A 222 6.58 6.60 -23.24
C GLU A 222 6.82 5.52 -24.30
N LYS A 223 6.54 4.24 -23.95
CA LYS A 223 6.72 3.12 -24.90
C LYS A 223 5.77 3.21 -26.07
N ARG A 224 4.54 3.65 -25.85
CA ARG A 224 3.57 3.91 -26.91
C ARG A 224 4.06 5.00 -27.87
N ALA A 225 4.51 6.12 -27.33
CA ALA A 225 5.04 7.23 -28.13
C ALA A 225 6.29 6.84 -28.93
N ALA A 226 7.11 5.93 -28.38
CA ALA A 226 8.31 5.42 -29.05
C ALA A 226 8.05 4.33 -30.09
N ASN A 227 6.85 3.74 -30.15
CA ASN A 227 6.52 2.66 -31.05
C ASN A 227 5.67 3.13 -32.26
N PRO A 228 6.27 3.37 -33.42
CA PRO A 228 5.51 3.79 -34.61
C PRO A 228 4.56 2.71 -35.16
N LYS A 229 4.69 1.47 -34.68
CA LYS A 229 3.83 0.33 -35.07
C LYS A 229 2.85 -0.04 -33.92
N HIS A 230 2.56 0.92 -33.04
CA HIS A 230 1.64 0.69 -31.93
C HIS A 230 0.25 0.27 -32.42
N THR A 231 -0.28 -0.83 -31.87
CA THR A 231 -1.56 -1.43 -32.26
C THR A 231 -2.62 -1.33 -31.15
N GLY A 232 -2.22 -0.96 -29.92
CA GLY A 232 -3.05 -0.98 -28.74
C GLY A 232 -3.08 -2.32 -27.98
N LYS A 233 -2.46 -3.36 -28.54
CA LYS A 233 -2.46 -4.73 -27.95
C LYS A 233 -1.20 -5.06 -27.16
N GLU A 234 -0.20 -4.18 -27.20
CA GLU A 234 1.10 -4.40 -26.57
C GLU A 234 0.99 -4.46 -25.04
N GLU A 235 1.85 -5.30 -24.42
CA GLU A 235 1.85 -5.53 -22.98
C GLU A 235 2.14 -4.25 -22.17
N TYR A 236 2.94 -3.32 -22.69
CA TYR A 236 3.22 -2.05 -22.01
C TYR A 236 2.01 -1.11 -21.88
N ASN A 237 0.88 -1.40 -22.52
CA ASN A 237 -0.38 -0.69 -22.27
C ASN A 237 -1.06 -1.12 -20.97
N TYR A 238 -0.52 -2.11 -20.30
CA TYR A 238 -1.08 -2.70 -19.09
C TYR A 238 -0.01 -2.83 -18.01
N PHE A 239 -0.44 -2.84 -16.77
CA PHE A 239 0.43 -3.07 -15.61
C PHE A 239 -0.25 -3.94 -14.56
N MET A 240 0.57 -4.68 -13.83
CA MET A 240 0.09 -5.68 -12.87
C MET A 240 -0.49 -5.05 -11.60
N ALA A 241 -1.69 -5.50 -11.24
CA ALA A 241 -2.40 -5.10 -10.04
C ALA A 241 -2.99 -6.32 -9.32
N VAL A 242 -3.16 -6.21 -8.01
CA VAL A 242 -4.04 -7.07 -7.22
C VAL A 242 -5.22 -6.22 -6.79
N CYS A 243 -6.42 -6.65 -7.18
CA CYS A 243 -7.67 -5.91 -6.99
C CYS A 243 -8.58 -6.65 -6.02
N PHE A 244 -9.00 -5.99 -4.95
CA PHE A 244 -9.86 -6.55 -3.91
C PHE A 244 -11.22 -5.86 -3.91
N PRO A 245 -12.32 -6.57 -3.64
CA PRO A 245 -13.59 -5.91 -3.33
C PRO A 245 -13.45 -5.10 -2.04
N GLU A 246 -14.05 -3.91 -2.02
CA GLU A 246 -13.90 -2.96 -0.91
C GLU A 246 -14.30 -3.54 0.45
N SER A 247 -15.35 -4.38 0.48
CA SER A 247 -15.85 -5.02 1.71
C SER A 247 -14.84 -5.96 2.38
N GLN A 248 -13.86 -6.44 1.62
CA GLN A 248 -12.81 -7.32 2.15
C GLN A 248 -11.59 -6.56 2.67
N LEU A 249 -11.53 -5.26 2.48
CA LEU A 249 -10.38 -4.46 2.93
C LEU A 249 -10.63 -3.81 4.28
N LYS A 250 -9.58 -3.72 5.07
CA LYS A 250 -9.56 -3.00 6.34
C LYS A 250 -8.39 -2.04 6.33
N ILE A 251 -8.69 -0.77 6.57
CA ILE A 251 -7.67 0.25 6.81
C ILE A 251 -7.32 0.23 8.28
N LEU A 252 -6.03 0.17 8.60
CA LEU A 252 -5.54 0.31 9.96
C LEU A 252 -5.27 1.80 10.26
N ASP A 253 -5.26 2.12 11.53
CA ASP A 253 -4.90 3.44 12.02
C ASP A 253 -3.45 3.82 11.63
N TYR A 254 -3.21 5.09 11.41
CA TYR A 254 -1.89 5.64 11.15
C TYR A 254 -1.62 6.74 12.18
N ASN A 255 -0.85 6.40 13.20
CA ASN A 255 -0.67 7.18 14.41
C ASN A 255 0.47 8.20 14.28
N ARG A 256 0.53 9.17 15.16
CA ARG A 256 1.52 10.25 15.18
C ARG A 256 2.26 10.26 16.50
N VAL A 257 3.57 10.51 16.43
CA VAL A 257 4.43 10.72 17.58
C VAL A 257 5.23 12.00 17.40
N VAL A 258 5.38 12.80 18.44
CA VAL A 258 6.00 14.13 18.38
C VAL A 258 7.11 14.27 19.40
N ARG A 259 8.25 14.85 18.98
CA ARG A 259 9.49 14.92 19.77
C ARG A 259 9.47 15.93 20.92
N ASP A 260 8.68 16.99 20.79
CA ASP A 260 8.59 18.06 21.77
C ASP A 260 7.18 18.64 21.85
N LEU A 261 6.92 19.43 22.85
CA LEU A 261 5.63 20.07 23.08
C LEU A 261 5.61 21.55 22.65
N ASN A 262 6.51 21.97 21.75
CA ASN A 262 6.62 23.36 21.29
C ASN A 262 6.82 24.37 22.43
N GLY A 263 7.63 23.99 23.44
CA GLY A 263 7.91 24.81 24.59
C GLY A 263 6.86 24.78 25.70
N LEU A 264 5.74 24.07 25.52
CA LEU A 264 4.71 23.92 26.55
C LEU A 264 5.12 22.87 27.59
N SER A 265 4.68 23.07 28.81
CA SER A 265 4.60 22.00 29.82
C SER A 265 3.44 21.05 29.51
N SER A 266 3.44 19.87 30.10
CA SER A 266 2.33 18.89 29.95
C SER A 266 0.98 19.46 30.40
N SER A 267 0.94 20.25 31.48
CA SER A 267 -0.28 20.90 31.93
C SER A 267 -0.78 21.99 31.01
N GLU A 268 0.12 22.76 30.38
CA GLU A 268 -0.25 23.77 29.38
C GLU A 268 -0.77 23.10 28.10
N LEU A 269 -0.17 21.99 27.66
CA LEU A 269 -0.70 21.20 26.54
C LEU A 269 -2.13 20.71 26.83
N LEU A 270 -2.36 20.07 27.99
CA LEU A 270 -3.69 19.58 28.36
C LEU A 270 -4.72 20.72 28.35
N LYS A 271 -4.39 21.87 28.94
CA LYS A 271 -5.26 23.05 28.94
C LYS A 271 -5.52 23.59 27.54
N ALA A 272 -4.53 23.62 26.66
CA ALA A 272 -4.71 24.06 25.27
C ALA A 272 -5.61 23.11 24.48
N LEU A 273 -5.51 21.81 24.72
CA LEU A 273 -6.39 20.80 24.08
C LEU A 273 -7.86 20.98 24.49
N GLU A 274 -8.15 21.39 25.73
CA GLU A 274 -9.53 21.62 26.21
C GLU A 274 -10.29 22.68 25.43
N GLU A 275 -9.63 23.54 24.65
CA GLU A 275 -10.32 24.50 23.77
C GLU A 275 -11.16 23.76 22.72
N ASN A 276 -10.60 22.72 22.12
CA ASN A 276 -11.19 22.04 20.97
C ASN A 276 -11.69 20.64 21.26
N PHE A 277 -11.25 20.04 22.39
CA PHE A 277 -11.58 18.66 22.78
C PHE A 277 -12.17 18.60 24.18
N VAL A 278 -12.96 17.56 24.43
CA VAL A 278 -13.21 17.08 25.80
C VAL A 278 -12.05 16.13 26.13
N VAL A 279 -11.24 16.51 27.11
CA VAL A 279 -10.06 15.77 27.51
C VAL A 279 -10.36 14.99 28.80
N LYS A 280 -10.06 13.69 28.80
CA LYS A 280 -10.24 12.84 29.98
C LYS A 280 -9.02 11.96 30.19
N GLU A 281 -8.48 11.92 31.41
CA GLU A 281 -7.41 10.99 31.79
C GLU A 281 -7.97 9.56 31.94
N GLU A 282 -7.39 8.61 31.19
CA GLU A 282 -7.75 7.19 31.21
C GLU A 282 -6.75 6.33 32.04
N GLY A 283 -5.69 6.95 32.54
CA GLY A 283 -4.66 6.31 33.38
C GLY A 283 -3.57 5.60 32.57
N SER A 284 -2.98 4.56 33.17
CA SER A 284 -1.86 3.82 32.53
C SER A 284 -2.28 2.73 31.53
N LYS A 285 -3.57 2.37 31.51
CA LYS A 285 -4.09 1.37 30.61
C LYS A 285 -4.30 1.97 29.23
N ILE A 286 -3.87 1.25 28.17
CA ILE A 286 -4.05 1.67 26.79
C ILE A 286 -5.53 1.99 26.53
N TYR A 287 -5.77 3.17 26.00
CA TYR A 287 -7.06 3.61 25.50
C TYR A 287 -7.06 3.58 23.98
N HIS A 288 -7.98 2.84 23.37
CA HIS A 288 -8.16 2.77 21.93
C HIS A 288 -9.28 3.74 21.50
N PRO A 289 -9.06 4.59 20.49
CA PRO A 289 -10.15 5.34 19.88
C PRO A 289 -11.30 4.40 19.48
N SER A 290 -12.52 4.74 19.85
CA SER A 290 -13.67 3.83 19.69
C SER A 290 -14.61 4.20 18.52
N HIS A 291 -14.51 5.43 18.01
CA HIS A 291 -15.34 5.97 16.91
C HIS A 291 -14.66 7.19 16.29
N LEU A 292 -15.21 7.69 15.18
CA LEU A 292 -14.74 8.91 14.52
C LEU A 292 -14.77 10.10 15.49
N HIS A 293 -13.75 10.97 15.39
CA HIS A 293 -13.55 12.18 16.20
C HIS A 293 -13.14 11.89 17.65
N ASN A 294 -12.90 10.64 17.97
CA ASN A 294 -12.34 10.19 19.22
C ASN A 294 -10.87 9.79 19.01
N PHE A 295 -9.96 10.40 19.76
CA PHE A 295 -8.52 10.19 19.68
C PHE A 295 -7.99 9.65 21.00
N SER A 296 -6.86 8.98 20.96
CA SER A 296 -6.02 8.71 22.12
C SER A 296 -4.80 9.60 22.12
N MET A 297 -4.38 10.03 23.29
CA MET A 297 -3.09 10.67 23.52
C MET A 297 -2.32 9.95 24.62
N TYR A 298 -1.03 9.71 24.40
CA TYR A 298 -0.13 9.21 25.44
C TYR A 298 0.88 10.29 25.81
N LEU A 299 0.91 10.66 27.08
CA LEU A 299 1.74 11.71 27.64
C LEU A 299 2.17 11.34 29.06
N GLU A 300 3.50 11.34 29.32
CA GLU A 300 4.07 11.14 30.68
C GLU A 300 3.51 9.92 31.42
N GLY A 301 3.48 8.75 30.78
CA GLY A 301 3.04 7.49 31.39
C GLY A 301 1.52 7.30 31.50
N LYS A 302 0.73 8.21 30.91
CA LYS A 302 -0.73 8.19 30.98
C LYS A 302 -1.38 8.29 29.62
N TRP A 303 -2.48 7.58 29.45
CA TRP A 303 -3.39 7.70 28.32
C TRP A 303 -4.51 8.69 28.61
N TYR A 304 -4.89 9.42 27.59
CA TYR A 304 -6.00 10.37 27.59
C TYR A 304 -6.92 10.08 26.41
N SER A 305 -8.23 10.18 26.61
CA SER A 305 -9.18 10.28 25.51
C SER A 305 -9.42 11.75 25.17
N LEU A 306 -9.45 12.04 23.86
CA LEU A 306 -9.72 13.36 23.32
C LEU A 306 -10.95 13.23 22.40
N GLU A 307 -12.07 13.84 22.77
CA GLU A 307 -13.27 13.87 21.96
C GLU A 307 -13.40 15.26 21.31
N ALA A 308 -13.39 15.33 19.99
CA ALA A 308 -13.48 16.61 19.28
C ALA A 308 -14.85 17.25 19.52
N LYS A 309 -14.87 18.52 19.94
CA LYS A 309 -16.12 19.25 20.21
C LYS A 309 -16.86 19.58 18.90
N ALA A 310 -18.18 19.46 18.91
CA ALA A 310 -19.01 19.84 17.79
C ALA A 310 -18.73 21.29 17.34
N GLY A 311 -18.72 21.53 16.02
CA GLY A 311 -18.43 22.83 15.44
C GLY A 311 -16.95 23.24 15.41
N ARG A 312 -16.02 22.34 15.79
CA ARG A 312 -14.59 22.57 15.67
C ARG A 312 -13.97 22.01 14.38
N TYR A 313 -14.75 21.28 13.62
CA TYR A 313 -14.41 20.74 12.29
C TYR A 313 -15.61 20.90 11.35
N ASP A 314 -15.38 20.82 10.04
CA ASP A 314 -16.44 20.96 9.03
C ASP A 314 -16.96 19.58 8.61
N ASP A 315 -18.16 19.24 9.08
CA ASP A 315 -18.85 17.98 8.77
C ASP A 315 -19.22 17.85 7.28
N LYS A 316 -19.22 18.95 6.54
CA LYS A 316 -19.59 18.96 5.12
C LYS A 316 -18.40 18.88 4.19
N ASP A 317 -17.19 19.16 4.68
CA ASP A 317 -15.96 18.99 3.94
C ASP A 317 -15.46 17.54 4.09
N PRO A 318 -15.41 16.74 3.02
CA PRO A 318 -14.97 15.34 3.09
C PRO A 318 -13.52 15.18 3.58
N ILE A 319 -12.70 16.23 3.48
CA ILE A 319 -11.33 16.25 4.02
C ILE A 319 -11.31 16.83 5.43
N GLY A 320 -12.07 17.89 5.68
CA GLY A 320 -12.14 18.57 6.97
C GLY A 320 -12.68 17.69 8.10
N VAL A 321 -13.57 16.75 7.78
CA VAL A 321 -14.16 15.80 8.72
C VAL A 321 -13.24 14.64 9.11
N LEU A 322 -12.13 14.42 8.40
CA LEU A 322 -11.20 13.34 8.72
C LEU A 322 -10.46 13.60 10.04
N ASP A 323 -10.37 12.58 10.87
CA ASP A 323 -9.62 12.64 12.14
C ASP A 323 -8.18 13.12 11.95
N VAL A 324 -7.52 12.69 10.88
CA VAL A 324 -6.18 13.15 10.55
C VAL A 324 -6.14 14.65 10.26
N THR A 325 -7.17 15.22 9.64
CA THR A 325 -7.27 16.65 9.36
C THR A 325 -7.58 17.44 10.63
N ILE A 326 -8.50 16.95 11.44
CA ILE A 326 -8.85 17.53 12.74
C ILE A 326 -7.62 17.60 13.64
N LEU A 327 -6.90 16.49 13.82
CA LEU A 327 -5.68 16.44 14.62
C LEU A 327 -4.61 17.39 14.05
N SER A 328 -4.40 17.38 12.74
CA SER A 328 -3.40 18.24 12.08
C SER A 328 -3.68 19.71 12.30
N ASN A 329 -4.93 20.15 12.10
CA ASN A 329 -5.30 21.56 12.18
C ASN A 329 -5.39 22.07 13.62
N LEU A 330 -5.99 21.28 14.52
CA LEU A 330 -6.30 21.74 15.89
C LEU A 330 -5.18 21.47 16.89
N VAL A 331 -4.34 20.48 16.65
CA VAL A 331 -3.26 20.09 17.59
C VAL A 331 -1.89 20.30 16.97
N LEU A 332 -1.58 19.64 15.86
CA LEU A 332 -0.23 19.64 15.32
C LEU A 332 0.20 21.03 14.83
N ASP A 333 -0.65 21.74 14.10
CA ASP A 333 -0.36 23.11 13.64
C ASP A 333 -0.56 24.13 14.76
N LYS A 334 -1.77 24.26 15.28
CA LYS A 334 -2.12 25.35 16.21
C LYS A 334 -1.40 25.29 17.55
N ILE A 335 -1.22 24.10 18.13
CA ILE A 335 -0.63 23.93 19.45
C ILE A 335 0.85 23.60 19.36
N LEU A 336 1.20 22.59 18.53
CA LEU A 336 2.57 22.09 18.45
C LEU A 336 3.39 22.76 17.36
N GLY A 337 2.79 23.64 16.53
CA GLY A 337 3.50 24.43 15.50
C GLY A 337 4.04 23.62 14.33
N ILE A 338 3.52 22.41 14.12
CA ILE A 338 3.91 21.51 13.01
C ILE A 338 2.99 21.79 11.82
N LYS A 339 3.45 22.59 10.86
CA LYS A 339 2.66 23.06 9.71
C LYS A 339 2.72 22.12 8.51
N ASP A 340 3.83 21.49 8.26
CA ASP A 340 3.99 20.56 7.14
C ASP A 340 4.45 19.18 7.65
N LEU A 341 3.52 18.24 7.67
CA LEU A 341 3.74 16.86 8.14
C LEU A 341 4.77 16.09 7.31
N ARG A 342 5.12 16.54 6.10
CA ARG A 342 6.06 15.87 5.20
C ARG A 342 7.51 16.26 5.45
N THR A 343 7.73 17.45 5.99
CA THR A 343 9.07 18.03 6.10
C THR A 343 9.50 18.31 7.54
N ASP A 344 8.57 18.44 8.48
CA ASP A 344 8.90 18.70 9.89
C ASP A 344 9.49 17.42 10.52
N LYS A 345 10.73 17.54 11.05
CA LYS A 345 11.47 16.43 11.66
C LYS A 345 11.07 16.13 13.11
N ARG A 346 10.17 16.94 13.69
CA ARG A 346 9.67 16.72 15.05
C ARG A 346 8.54 15.70 15.11
N ILE A 347 7.90 15.40 13.97
CA ILE A 347 6.84 14.40 13.87
C ILE A 347 7.35 13.15 13.18
N ASP A 348 6.86 11.99 13.63
CA ASP A 348 7.01 10.72 12.97
C ASP A 348 5.69 9.93 13.02
N PHE A 349 5.60 8.87 12.24
CA PHE A 349 4.37 8.12 12.00
C PHE A 349 4.53 6.66 12.38
N VAL A 350 3.48 6.09 13.00
CA VAL A 350 3.44 4.69 13.44
C VAL A 350 2.21 4.02 12.83
N GLY A 351 2.42 3.06 11.92
CA GLY A 351 1.33 2.27 11.35
C GLY A 351 0.69 1.37 12.38
N GLY A 352 -0.63 1.20 12.32
CA GLY A 352 -1.43 0.46 13.30
C GLY A 352 -1.03 -1.00 13.49
N ILE A 353 -0.34 -1.60 12.51
CA ILE A 353 0.22 -2.95 12.64
C ILE A 353 1.21 -3.10 13.81
N ARG A 354 1.81 -2.01 14.27
CA ARG A 354 2.74 -2.00 15.42
C ARG A 354 2.05 -1.94 16.78
N GLY A 355 0.72 -1.75 16.80
CA GLY A 355 -0.06 -1.57 18.02
C GLY A 355 0.18 -0.23 18.74
N LEU A 356 -0.66 0.07 19.73
CA LEU A 356 -0.54 1.30 20.50
C LEU A 356 0.58 1.21 21.58
N GLU A 357 1.04 0.02 21.89
CA GLU A 357 2.20 -0.23 22.75
C GLU A 357 3.47 0.44 22.20
N GLU A 358 3.60 0.50 20.87
CA GLU A 358 4.73 1.17 20.23
C GLU A 358 4.72 2.68 20.50
N LEU A 359 3.53 3.28 20.63
CA LEU A 359 3.38 4.70 20.94
C LEU A 359 3.91 5.00 22.36
N SER A 360 3.44 4.23 23.35
CA SER A 360 3.90 4.38 24.73
C SER A 360 5.40 4.09 24.86
N ARG A 361 5.89 3.02 24.21
CA ARG A 361 7.32 2.68 24.21
C ARG A 361 8.21 3.84 23.70
N ARG A 362 7.82 4.51 22.61
CA ARG A 362 8.59 5.62 22.02
C ARG A 362 8.56 6.89 22.86
N VAL A 363 7.53 7.08 23.66
CA VAL A 363 7.45 8.19 24.61
C VAL A 363 8.24 7.85 25.89
N ASP A 364 8.07 6.65 26.44
CA ASP A 364 8.68 6.24 27.70
C ASP A 364 10.21 6.13 27.60
N ASN A 365 10.75 5.75 26.44
CA ASN A 365 12.20 5.70 26.21
C ASN A 365 12.82 7.07 25.90
N GLY A 366 12.02 8.14 25.84
CA GLY A 366 12.47 9.51 25.61
C GLY A 366 12.74 9.87 24.14
N GLU A 367 12.45 8.98 23.19
CA GLU A 367 12.55 9.27 21.76
C GLU A 367 11.53 10.34 21.33
N MET A 368 10.34 10.27 21.91
CA MET A 368 9.23 11.18 21.67
C MET A 368 8.68 11.73 22.99
N LYS A 369 7.95 12.85 22.94
CA LYS A 369 7.33 13.47 24.11
C LYS A 369 5.84 13.18 24.23
N VAL A 370 5.15 13.06 23.12
CA VAL A 370 3.71 12.80 23.06
C VAL A 370 3.38 11.94 21.86
N ALA A 371 2.37 11.10 21.99
CA ALA A 371 1.84 10.30 20.91
C ALA A 371 0.33 10.46 20.78
N PHE A 372 -0.19 10.36 19.55
CA PHE A 372 -1.61 10.42 19.24
C PHE A 372 -2.02 9.22 18.41
N ALA A 373 -3.04 8.50 18.85
CA ALA A 373 -3.69 7.47 18.08
C ALA A 373 -5.02 7.99 17.50
N LEU A 374 -5.31 7.59 16.28
CA LEU A 374 -6.50 8.01 15.54
C LEU A 374 -7.43 6.81 15.34
N TYR A 375 -8.71 7.10 15.16
CA TYR A 375 -9.63 6.11 14.62
C TYR A 375 -9.33 5.90 13.12
N PRO A 376 -9.30 4.66 12.61
CA PRO A 376 -8.94 4.40 11.22
C PRO A 376 -10.00 4.95 10.25
N VAL A 377 -9.55 5.44 9.11
CA VAL A 377 -10.42 5.85 7.99
C VAL A 377 -11.15 4.63 7.43
N SER A 378 -12.43 4.78 7.07
CA SER A 378 -13.19 3.70 6.43
C SER A 378 -12.94 3.63 4.93
N MET A 379 -13.27 2.47 4.31
CA MET A 379 -13.23 2.33 2.85
C MET A 379 -14.23 3.27 2.16
N GLU A 380 -15.40 3.49 2.76
CA GLU A 380 -16.39 4.45 2.23
C GLU A 380 -15.84 5.87 2.19
N GLN A 381 -15.15 6.32 3.26
CA GLN A 381 -14.50 7.63 3.27
C GLN A 381 -13.43 7.76 2.20
N LEU A 382 -12.56 6.73 2.05
CA LEU A 382 -11.53 6.70 1.02
C LEU A 382 -12.14 6.81 -0.39
N ILE A 383 -13.15 6.01 -0.67
CA ILE A 383 -13.83 5.97 -1.96
C ILE A 383 -14.52 7.31 -2.25
N ALA A 384 -15.26 7.86 -1.28
CA ALA A 384 -15.93 9.14 -1.44
C ALA A 384 -14.96 10.30 -1.75
N ILE A 385 -13.80 10.32 -1.07
CA ILE A 385 -12.76 11.31 -1.31
C ILE A 385 -12.13 11.14 -2.69
N ALA A 386 -11.79 9.90 -3.07
CA ALA A 386 -11.21 9.61 -4.38
C ALA A 386 -12.22 9.88 -5.52
N ASP A 387 -13.51 9.62 -5.32
CA ASP A 387 -14.59 9.91 -6.27
C ASP A 387 -14.78 11.44 -6.47
N SER A 388 -14.61 12.23 -5.43
CA SER A 388 -14.68 13.69 -5.50
C SER A 388 -13.44 14.36 -6.12
N GLY A 389 -12.39 13.59 -6.40
CA GLY A 389 -11.10 14.09 -6.90
C GLY A 389 -10.27 14.83 -5.84
N ASN A 390 -10.66 14.75 -4.58
CA ASN A 390 -9.90 15.29 -3.47
C ASN A 390 -8.71 14.39 -3.08
N ILE A 391 -7.78 14.99 -2.33
CA ILE A 391 -6.56 14.32 -1.86
C ILE A 391 -6.55 14.33 -0.34
N MET A 392 -6.31 13.18 0.26
CA MET A 392 -6.13 13.03 1.70
C MET A 392 -4.81 13.65 2.17
N PRO A 393 -4.73 14.11 3.42
CA PRO A 393 -3.46 14.40 4.06
C PRO A 393 -2.49 13.19 3.97
N PRO A 394 -1.18 13.42 3.97
CA PRO A 394 -0.20 12.32 3.91
C PRO A 394 -0.34 11.40 5.13
N LYS A 395 -0.07 10.10 4.91
CA LYS A 395 -0.09 9.10 5.98
C LYS A 395 -1.46 8.98 6.67
N THR A 396 -2.52 8.91 5.86
CA THR A 396 -3.91 8.73 6.32
C THR A 396 -4.34 7.28 6.32
N THR A 397 -3.88 6.48 5.36
CA THR A 397 -4.29 5.09 5.18
C THR A 397 -3.11 4.13 5.36
N TRP A 398 -3.38 3.00 6.01
CA TRP A 398 -2.44 1.89 6.15
C TRP A 398 -3.17 0.58 5.88
N PHE A 399 -2.79 -0.11 4.80
CA PHE A 399 -3.36 -1.40 4.43
C PHE A 399 -2.44 -2.55 4.82
N GLU A 400 -3.01 -3.58 5.46
CA GLU A 400 -2.35 -4.84 5.77
C GLU A 400 -3.26 -6.03 5.43
N PRO A 401 -2.68 -7.21 5.11
CA PRO A 401 -1.26 -7.47 4.87
C PRO A 401 -0.72 -6.74 3.63
N LYS A 402 0.57 -6.41 3.63
CA LYS A 402 1.21 -5.90 2.40
C LYS A 402 1.28 -7.01 1.35
N LEU A 403 1.07 -6.63 0.07
CA LEU A 403 1.19 -7.58 -1.03
C LEU A 403 2.62 -8.12 -1.11
N ARG A 404 2.77 -9.44 -1.23
CA ARG A 404 4.07 -10.05 -1.51
C ARG A 404 4.47 -9.80 -2.96
N SER A 405 5.71 -9.42 -3.16
CA SER A 405 6.37 -9.37 -4.46
C SER A 405 6.88 -10.75 -4.84
N GLY A 406 6.85 -11.10 -6.13
CA GLY A 406 7.41 -12.34 -6.64
C GLY A 406 6.46 -13.51 -6.80
N LEU A 407 5.17 -13.37 -6.44
CA LEU A 407 4.16 -14.39 -6.72
C LEU A 407 3.74 -14.37 -8.20
N ALA A 408 3.78 -13.21 -8.83
CA ALA A 408 3.57 -12.99 -10.24
C ALA A 408 4.36 -11.74 -10.68
N ILE A 409 4.83 -11.73 -11.92
CA ILE A 409 5.54 -10.63 -12.55
C ILE A 409 4.98 -10.46 -13.96
N HIS A 410 4.66 -9.23 -14.37
CA HIS A 410 4.16 -8.94 -15.70
C HIS A 410 5.27 -8.37 -16.58
N ARG A 411 5.51 -8.99 -17.75
CA ARG A 411 6.46 -8.55 -18.76
C ARG A 411 5.80 -7.55 -19.71
N LEU A 412 6.51 -6.49 -20.09
CA LEU A 412 5.99 -5.42 -20.97
C LEU A 412 6.28 -5.63 -22.47
N VAL A 413 6.81 -6.77 -22.85
CA VAL A 413 7.14 -7.16 -24.24
C VAL A 413 6.83 -8.63 -24.46
#